data_8bf93cea739abd3289f78895ca15e431
#
_entry.id   8bf93cea739abd3289f78895ca15e431
#
_cell.length_a   1.000
_cell.length_b   1.000
_cell.length_c   1.000
_cell.angle_alpha   90.00
_cell.angle_beta   90.00
_cell.angle_gamma   90.00
#
_symmetry.space_group_name_H-M   'P 1'
#
loop_
_entity.id
_entity.type
_entity.pdbx_description
1 polymer ?
#
loop_
_entity_poly.entity_id
_entity_poly.type
_entity_poly.pdbx_seq_one_letter_code
_entity_poly.pdbx_strand_id
1 'polypeptide(L)'
;MTSCGKKDRQEVTEPSTTETEPATTEHPTTEAPTEEAEEGYINPFTGEKTDTDYSGTRPYAIMLNTIRQALPQSGNSKADMYIEMTEEGGITRVLGFYNSLEGVDKIGTIRSTREYFLSWAMGFDAIVVHAGGDPWIFDKINRSGYTTLNCVGNAGIDAGSAFFRDDYRMHNVGLEHSLYTTGPNLLKIISDKNINTAHTRNDYTKFNFAKDGEGTPDGESAVNVKVTFSGYKNTSFKYNSDANDYSVDFWNEPYIDETNSENIRVRNVIILPVPNWTEKDSQGTVRQKYNMAGGTGYYISGGKYIRINWTKGDYNDDSQYGNAFVMTTMDGKPLEIAKGKTYICMMNEKYVPEIN
;
A
#
# COMPACT_ATOMS: atom_id res chain seq x y z
N MET A 1 50.66 14.65 67.04
CA MET A 1 50.26 15.12 68.41
C MET A 1 48.93 14.50 68.69
N THR A 2 48.91 13.39 69.42
CA THR A 2 48.36 13.20 70.80
C THR A 2 46.84 13.41 70.83
N SER A 3 45.96 12.59 71.36
CA SER A 3 46.03 11.52 72.33
C SER A 3 44.61 10.96 72.45
N CYS A 4 44.39 9.70 72.38
CA CYS A 4 44.11 8.73 73.45
C CYS A 4 43.02 9.11 74.48
N GLY A 5 42.04 8.24 74.65
CA GLY A 5 41.09 8.23 75.75
C GLY A 5 40.18 7.02 75.75
N LYS A 6 40.58 6.01 76.45
CA LYS A 6 39.87 4.75 76.78
C LYS A 6 38.86 4.91 77.91
N LYS A 7 37.99 3.87 78.03
CA LYS A 7 37.27 3.32 79.18
C LYS A 7 35.80 3.68 79.28
N ASP A 8 34.88 2.88 79.76
CA ASP A 8 34.89 1.58 80.42
C ASP A 8 33.52 0.87 80.24
N ARG A 9 33.59 -0.39 80.49
CA ARG A 9 32.58 -1.45 80.52
C ARG A 9 31.63 -1.28 81.70
N GLN A 10 30.34 -1.51 81.53
CA GLN A 10 29.50 -2.12 82.57
C GLN A 10 28.41 -2.99 81.92
N GLU A 11 28.37 -4.21 82.40
CA GLU A 11 27.45 -5.31 82.15
C GLU A 11 26.27 -5.21 83.13
N VAL A 12 25.02 -5.33 82.63
CA VAL A 12 23.88 -5.70 83.50
C VAL A 12 22.85 -6.48 82.65
N THR A 13 22.71 -7.73 83.02
CA THR A 13 21.65 -8.76 83.00
C THR A 13 20.30 -8.45 82.29
N GLU A 14 19.87 -9.50 81.52
CA GLU A 14 18.53 -9.75 80.97
C GLU A 14 17.42 -9.84 82.04
N PRO A 15 16.15 -9.66 81.56
CA PRO A 15 15.23 -10.78 81.70
C PRO A 15 14.44 -11.07 80.41
N SER A 16 14.24 -12.34 80.15
CA SER A 16 13.39 -13.07 79.25
C SER A 16 11.97 -12.51 79.15
N THR A 17 11.49 -12.23 77.93
CA THR A 17 10.06 -12.21 77.61
C THR A 17 9.81 -12.82 76.29
N THR A 18 8.87 -13.71 76.31
CA THR A 18 8.27 -14.59 75.27
C THR A 18 7.97 -13.88 73.96
N GLU A 19 8.48 -14.41 72.82
CA GLU A 19 8.12 -14.08 71.51
C GLU A 19 6.69 -14.58 71.16
N THR A 20 5.86 -13.65 70.65
CA THR A 20 4.63 -14.00 69.94
C THR A 20 4.87 -13.60 68.52
N GLU A 21 4.94 -14.59 67.62
CA GLU A 21 5.04 -14.39 66.18
C GLU A 21 3.79 -13.63 65.64
N PRO A 22 3.95 -12.63 64.80
CA PRO A 22 2.82 -12.11 64.03
C PRO A 22 2.59 -12.98 62.76
N ALA A 23 1.37 -13.44 62.62
CA ALA A 23 0.89 -14.17 61.45
C ALA A 23 1.14 -13.38 60.15
N THR A 24 1.90 -13.96 59.24
CA THR A 24 2.09 -13.49 57.87
C THR A 24 0.82 -13.72 57.08
N THR A 25 0.10 -12.64 56.77
CA THR A 25 -1.03 -12.67 55.82
C THR A 25 -0.42 -12.66 54.42
N GLU A 26 -0.41 -13.79 53.75
CA GLU A 26 -0.11 -13.88 52.34
C GLU A 26 -1.23 -13.18 51.57
N HIS A 27 -0.93 -12.04 50.92
CA HIS A 27 -1.75 -11.48 49.87
C HIS A 27 -1.50 -12.31 48.60
N PRO A 28 -2.55 -12.79 47.93
CA PRO A 28 -2.35 -13.41 46.61
C PRO A 28 -1.89 -12.32 45.66
N THR A 29 -0.66 -12.43 45.18
CA THR A 29 -0.13 -11.67 44.07
C THR A 29 -0.88 -12.18 42.82
N THR A 30 -1.86 -11.43 42.35
CA THR A 30 -2.46 -11.65 41.04
C THR A 30 -1.40 -11.26 40.03
N GLU A 31 -0.71 -12.24 39.46
CA GLU A 31 0.12 -12.02 38.28
C GLU A 31 -0.80 -11.47 37.19
N ALA A 32 -0.47 -10.30 36.67
CA ALA A 32 -1.11 -9.77 35.47
C ALA A 32 -0.91 -10.78 34.33
N PRO A 33 -1.91 -11.01 33.46
CA PRO A 33 -1.74 -11.89 32.34
C PRO A 33 -0.55 -11.38 31.51
N THR A 34 0.49 -12.20 31.38
CA THR A 34 1.56 -11.98 30.42
C THR A 34 0.87 -12.10 29.06
N GLU A 35 0.75 -11.00 28.32
CA GLU A 35 0.39 -11.05 26.90
C GLU A 35 1.44 -11.97 26.25
N GLU A 36 1.02 -13.15 25.83
CA GLU A 36 1.85 -13.99 24.98
C GLU A 36 2.22 -13.17 23.75
N ALA A 37 3.51 -12.99 23.50
CA ALA A 37 3.99 -12.33 22.31
C ALA A 37 3.44 -13.10 21.12
N GLU A 38 2.55 -12.46 20.36
CA GLU A 38 1.92 -13.06 19.18
C GLU A 38 3.01 -13.37 18.15
N GLU A 39 3.32 -14.64 17.94
CA GLU A 39 4.27 -15.08 16.92
C GLU A 39 3.77 -14.70 15.52
N GLY A 40 4.67 -14.20 14.66
CA GLY A 40 4.40 -13.81 13.27
C GLY A 40 4.87 -12.40 12.94
N TYR A 41 4.89 -12.11 11.65
CA TYR A 41 5.23 -10.80 11.11
C TYR A 41 3.95 -10.06 10.69
N ILE A 42 4.08 -8.78 10.39
CA ILE A 42 2.98 -7.96 9.91
C ILE A 42 3.20 -7.60 8.44
N ASN A 43 2.20 -7.86 7.60
CA ASN A 43 2.19 -7.42 6.21
C ASN A 43 2.14 -5.88 6.16
N PRO A 44 3.14 -5.20 5.57
CA PRO A 44 3.24 -3.74 5.61
C PRO A 44 2.13 -3.01 4.83
N PHE A 45 1.38 -3.68 3.95
CA PHE A 45 0.26 -3.08 3.22
C PHE A 45 -1.11 -3.38 3.81
N THR A 46 -1.25 -4.51 4.48
CA THR A 46 -2.57 -4.92 5.01
C THR A 46 -2.66 -4.88 6.53
N GLY A 47 -1.53 -4.81 7.25
CA GLY A 47 -1.50 -4.88 8.72
C GLY A 47 -1.88 -6.24 9.28
N GLU A 48 -2.14 -7.23 8.43
CA GLU A 48 -2.49 -8.59 8.81
C GLU A 48 -1.25 -9.41 9.16
N LYS A 49 -1.43 -10.45 9.97
CA LYS A 49 -0.35 -11.39 10.30
C LYS A 49 0.09 -12.17 9.06
N THR A 50 1.37 -12.45 8.97
CA THR A 50 2.01 -13.25 7.92
C THR A 50 3.18 -14.04 8.49
N ASP A 51 3.47 -15.20 7.87
CA ASP A 51 4.61 -16.03 8.24
C ASP A 51 5.94 -15.52 7.66
N THR A 52 5.89 -14.56 6.74
CA THR A 52 7.08 -14.00 6.07
C THR A 52 7.33 -12.56 6.51
N ASP A 53 8.59 -12.26 6.85
CA ASP A 53 9.01 -10.89 7.15
C ASP A 53 9.26 -10.10 5.86
N TYR A 54 8.36 -9.17 5.57
CA TYR A 54 8.48 -8.25 4.44
C TYR A 54 9.05 -6.88 4.84
N SER A 55 9.34 -6.63 6.11
CA SER A 55 9.73 -5.31 6.62
C SER A 55 11.04 -4.78 6.04
N GLY A 56 11.94 -5.67 5.62
CA GLY A 56 13.23 -5.34 5.02
C GLY A 56 13.22 -5.37 3.48
N THR A 57 12.11 -5.73 2.83
CA THR A 57 12.07 -6.00 1.38
C THR A 57 11.20 -5.01 0.63
N ARG A 58 11.69 -4.59 -0.54
CA ARG A 58 10.98 -3.73 -1.48
C ARG A 58 9.77 -4.48 -2.06
N PRO A 59 8.57 -3.90 -2.01
CA PRO A 59 7.42 -4.47 -2.69
C PRO A 59 7.55 -4.33 -4.22
N TYR A 60 6.69 -5.02 -4.94
CA TYR A 60 6.57 -4.91 -6.40
C TYR A 60 5.35 -4.07 -6.75
N ALA A 61 5.53 -3.05 -7.60
CA ALA A 61 4.45 -2.20 -8.09
C ALA A 61 4.24 -2.47 -9.59
N ILE A 62 3.12 -3.10 -9.94
CA ILE A 62 2.85 -3.63 -11.28
C ILE A 62 1.75 -2.83 -11.97
N MET A 63 2.05 -2.34 -13.19
CA MET A 63 1.11 -1.55 -14.00
C MET A 63 0.06 -2.44 -14.69
N LEU A 64 -1.16 -2.44 -14.19
CA LEU A 64 -2.29 -3.22 -14.71
C LEU A 64 -3.16 -2.37 -15.65
N ASN A 65 -3.54 -2.98 -16.77
CA ASN A 65 -4.42 -2.40 -17.77
C ASN A 65 -5.88 -2.62 -17.41
N THR A 66 -6.63 -1.57 -17.15
CA THR A 66 -8.01 -1.65 -16.64
C THR A 66 -9.06 -1.11 -17.59
N ILE A 67 -8.77 -1.04 -18.91
CA ILE A 67 -9.83 -0.74 -19.90
C ILE A 67 -10.70 -1.99 -20.14
N ARG A 68 -11.92 -1.79 -20.65
CA ARG A 68 -12.89 -2.89 -20.82
C ARG A 68 -12.33 -4.07 -21.61
N GLN A 69 -11.60 -3.79 -22.71
CA GLN A 69 -11.01 -4.83 -23.56
C GLN A 69 -9.93 -5.65 -22.88
N ALA A 70 -9.32 -5.11 -21.82
CA ALA A 70 -8.28 -5.79 -21.07
C ALA A 70 -8.81 -6.68 -19.94
N LEU A 71 -10.10 -6.62 -19.65
CA LEU A 71 -10.73 -7.43 -18.60
C LEU A 71 -11.16 -8.80 -19.13
N PRO A 72 -11.25 -9.81 -18.26
CA PRO A 72 -10.76 -9.82 -16.88
C PRO A 72 -9.23 -9.75 -16.79
N GLN A 73 -8.71 -9.33 -15.61
CA GLN A 73 -7.27 -9.34 -15.29
C GLN A 73 -6.87 -10.70 -14.71
N SER A 74 -5.55 -10.97 -14.72
CA SER A 74 -4.98 -12.15 -14.05
C SER A 74 -4.07 -11.71 -12.90
N GLY A 75 -4.14 -12.40 -11.78
CA GLY A 75 -3.25 -12.21 -10.64
C GLY A 75 -3.46 -10.91 -9.84
N ASN A 76 -4.47 -10.13 -10.23
CA ASN A 76 -4.79 -8.88 -9.54
C ASN A 76 -5.35 -9.11 -8.13
N SER A 77 -5.98 -10.26 -7.84
CA SER A 77 -6.42 -10.62 -6.48
C SER A 77 -5.27 -10.87 -5.50
N LYS A 78 -4.05 -11.10 -6.01
CA LYS A 78 -2.85 -11.31 -5.19
C LYS A 78 -2.17 -10.01 -4.75
N ALA A 79 -2.57 -8.87 -5.33
CA ALA A 79 -2.08 -7.58 -4.86
C ALA A 79 -2.59 -7.28 -3.44
N ASP A 80 -1.72 -6.68 -2.62
CA ASP A 80 -2.00 -6.26 -1.25
C ASP A 80 -2.66 -4.87 -1.21
N MET A 81 -2.37 -4.02 -2.22
CA MET A 81 -2.90 -2.67 -2.33
C MET A 81 -3.03 -2.25 -3.80
N TYR A 82 -3.93 -1.31 -4.07
CA TYR A 82 -4.21 -0.79 -5.41
C TYR A 82 -4.23 0.73 -5.42
N ILE A 83 -3.68 1.34 -6.49
CA ILE A 83 -3.82 2.78 -6.76
C ILE A 83 -4.36 2.96 -8.17
N GLU A 84 -5.56 3.51 -8.31
CA GLU A 84 -6.20 3.80 -9.58
C GLU A 84 -6.12 5.28 -9.90
N MET A 85 -5.66 5.61 -11.11
CA MET A 85 -5.54 6.98 -11.62
C MET A 85 -5.96 7.07 -13.08
N THR A 86 -6.45 8.25 -13.48
CA THR A 86 -6.82 8.54 -14.87
C THR A 86 -5.58 8.63 -15.76
N GLU A 87 -5.69 8.11 -16.95
CA GLU A 87 -4.73 8.23 -18.05
C GLU A 87 -5.30 9.07 -19.21
N GLU A 88 -4.55 9.17 -20.28
CA GLU A 88 -4.97 9.83 -21.50
C GLU A 88 -6.29 9.23 -22.05
N GLY A 89 -7.14 10.08 -22.58
CA GLY A 89 -8.45 9.66 -23.11
C GLY A 89 -9.50 9.33 -22.05
N GLY A 90 -9.20 9.60 -20.77
CA GLY A 90 -10.14 9.37 -19.66
C GLY A 90 -10.25 7.90 -19.24
N ILE A 91 -9.39 7.02 -19.74
CA ILE A 91 -9.23 5.66 -19.21
C ILE A 91 -8.49 5.71 -17.88
N THR A 92 -8.49 4.60 -17.13
CA THR A 92 -7.63 4.45 -15.94
C THR A 92 -6.63 3.32 -16.10
N ARG A 93 -5.63 3.33 -15.23
CA ARG A 93 -4.79 2.18 -14.90
C ARG A 93 -4.76 1.96 -13.41
N VAL A 94 -4.43 0.74 -13.02
CA VAL A 94 -4.20 0.39 -11.62
C VAL A 94 -2.74 0.02 -11.43
N LEU A 95 -2.11 0.62 -10.45
CA LEU A 95 -0.82 0.18 -9.91
C LEU A 95 -1.12 -0.78 -8.76
N GLY A 96 -0.91 -2.08 -8.99
CA GLY A 96 -1.06 -3.12 -7.96
C GLY A 96 0.25 -3.32 -7.20
N PHE A 97 0.20 -3.32 -5.88
CA PHE A 97 1.36 -3.57 -5.01
C PHE A 97 1.31 -4.99 -4.46
N TYR A 98 2.44 -5.67 -4.52
CA TYR A 98 2.61 -7.05 -4.07
C TYR A 98 3.83 -7.12 -3.15
N ASN A 99 3.68 -7.64 -1.95
CA ASN A 99 4.82 -7.93 -1.07
C ASN A 99 5.62 -9.13 -1.57
N SER A 100 4.95 -10.10 -2.19
CA SER A 100 5.57 -11.29 -2.78
C SER A 100 5.04 -11.55 -4.18
N LEU A 101 5.89 -12.11 -5.02
CA LEU A 101 5.52 -12.66 -6.34
C LEU A 101 5.46 -14.19 -6.31
N GLU A 102 5.74 -14.83 -5.19
CA GLU A 102 5.63 -16.28 -5.04
C GLU A 102 4.18 -16.73 -5.13
N GLY A 103 3.94 -17.81 -5.86
CA GLY A 103 2.59 -18.34 -6.07
C GLY A 103 1.69 -17.48 -6.96
N VAL A 104 2.26 -16.50 -7.70
CA VAL A 104 1.52 -15.71 -8.67
C VAL A 104 1.82 -16.21 -10.07
N ASP A 105 1.01 -17.14 -10.56
CA ASP A 105 1.29 -17.89 -11.80
C ASP A 105 1.05 -17.09 -13.09
N LYS A 106 0.21 -16.05 -13.04
CA LYS A 106 -0.08 -15.17 -14.18
C LYS A 106 -0.45 -13.79 -13.66
N ILE A 107 0.16 -12.74 -14.23
CA ILE A 107 -0.13 -11.34 -13.89
C ILE A 107 -0.31 -10.54 -15.19
N GLY A 108 -1.38 -9.80 -15.27
CA GLY A 108 -1.62 -8.90 -16.41
C GLY A 108 -3.12 -8.70 -16.70
N THR A 109 -3.38 -7.95 -17.76
CA THR A 109 -2.45 -7.47 -18.78
C THR A 109 -1.62 -6.27 -18.29
N ILE A 110 -0.36 -6.25 -18.65
CA ILE A 110 0.61 -5.22 -18.22
C ILE A 110 0.64 -4.05 -19.20
N ARG A 111 0.80 -2.83 -18.71
CA ARG A 111 0.82 -1.59 -19.51
C ARG A 111 1.97 -0.65 -19.15
N SER A 112 2.05 0.42 -19.93
CA SER A 112 3.03 1.49 -19.75
C SER A 112 2.81 2.24 -18.44
N THR A 113 3.90 2.68 -17.82
CA THR A 113 3.87 3.56 -16.65
C THR A 113 3.86 5.04 -17.05
N ARG A 114 3.65 5.93 -16.08
CA ARG A 114 3.71 7.39 -16.18
C ARG A 114 4.43 7.95 -14.96
N GLU A 115 4.88 9.21 -15.03
CA GLU A 115 5.62 9.87 -13.95
C GLU A 115 4.90 9.80 -12.60
N TYR A 116 3.59 10.04 -12.59
CA TYR A 116 2.80 10.02 -11.36
C TYR A 116 2.67 8.61 -10.75
N PHE A 117 2.59 7.54 -11.55
CA PHE A 117 2.64 6.17 -11.03
C PHE A 117 4.03 5.80 -10.51
N LEU A 118 5.10 6.23 -11.20
CA LEU A 118 6.46 6.02 -10.73
C LEU A 118 6.68 6.74 -9.39
N SER A 119 6.19 7.99 -9.25
CA SER A 119 6.26 8.74 -7.99
C SER A 119 5.55 7.99 -6.84
N TRP A 120 4.38 7.39 -7.11
CA TRP A 120 3.72 6.53 -6.12
C TRP A 120 4.57 5.34 -5.73
N ALA A 121 5.08 4.60 -6.71
CA ALA A 121 5.93 3.43 -6.47
C ALA A 121 7.20 3.78 -5.68
N MET A 122 7.85 4.89 -6.03
CA MET A 122 9.03 5.39 -5.31
C MET A 122 8.70 5.77 -3.87
N GLY A 123 7.50 6.31 -3.62
CA GLY A 123 7.04 6.62 -2.27
C GLY A 123 6.93 5.41 -1.36
N PHE A 124 6.78 4.21 -1.91
CA PHE A 124 6.81 2.91 -1.20
C PHE A 124 8.16 2.19 -1.37
N ASP A 125 9.14 2.81 -2.02
CA ASP A 125 10.41 2.17 -2.40
C ASP A 125 10.23 0.87 -3.21
N ALA A 126 9.17 0.78 -4.03
CA ALA A 126 8.80 -0.42 -4.75
C ALA A 126 9.65 -0.66 -6.01
N ILE A 127 9.84 -1.92 -6.41
CA ILE A 127 10.37 -2.29 -7.73
C ILE A 127 9.22 -2.20 -8.73
N VAL A 128 9.34 -1.35 -9.75
CA VAL A 128 8.25 -1.11 -10.72
C VAL A 128 8.31 -2.09 -11.87
N VAL A 129 7.18 -2.71 -12.23
CA VAL A 129 7.03 -3.61 -13.38
C VAL A 129 6.07 -2.98 -14.39
N HIS A 130 6.55 -2.76 -15.63
CA HIS A 130 5.76 -2.06 -16.65
C HIS A 130 6.16 -2.43 -18.08
N ALA A 131 5.36 -2.02 -19.05
CA ALA A 131 5.62 -2.21 -20.48
C ALA A 131 5.67 -0.86 -21.19
N GLY A 132 6.84 -0.25 -21.20
CA GLY A 132 7.07 1.04 -21.85
C GLY A 132 6.54 2.24 -21.06
N GLY A 133 6.50 3.38 -21.72
CA GLY A 133 6.11 4.67 -21.15
C GLY A 133 6.11 5.75 -22.23
N ASP A 134 6.10 7.01 -21.80
CA ASP A 134 6.28 8.19 -22.63
C ASP A 134 7.70 8.77 -22.50
N PRO A 135 8.10 9.76 -23.29
CA PRO A 135 9.44 10.34 -23.23
C PRO A 135 9.80 10.92 -21.86
N TRP A 136 8.85 11.50 -21.14
CA TRP A 136 9.09 12.09 -19.82
C TRP A 136 9.44 11.05 -18.78
N ILE A 137 8.68 9.91 -18.76
CA ILE A 137 8.95 8.85 -17.81
C ILE A 137 10.28 8.14 -18.11
N PHE A 138 10.64 7.98 -19.40
CA PHE A 138 11.93 7.40 -19.76
C PHE A 138 13.10 8.27 -19.29
N ASP A 139 13.00 9.59 -19.51
CA ASP A 139 13.98 10.54 -19.01
C ASP A 139 14.08 10.51 -17.48
N LYS A 140 12.95 10.46 -16.78
CA LYS A 140 12.91 10.39 -15.32
C LYS A 140 13.54 9.09 -14.79
N ILE A 141 13.22 7.93 -15.36
CA ILE A 141 13.82 6.63 -14.96
C ILE A 141 15.33 6.67 -15.19
N ASN A 142 15.78 7.13 -16.36
CA ASN A 142 17.20 7.15 -16.71
C ASN A 142 18.00 8.13 -15.83
N ARG A 143 17.43 9.30 -15.50
CA ARG A 143 18.10 10.27 -14.62
C ARG A 143 18.13 9.84 -13.15
N SER A 144 17.04 9.23 -12.66
CA SER A 144 16.97 8.81 -11.26
C SER A 144 17.71 7.51 -10.98
N GLY A 145 17.94 6.67 -12.00
CA GLY A 145 18.45 5.32 -11.83
C GLY A 145 17.54 4.40 -11.02
N TYR A 146 16.25 4.76 -10.90
CA TYR A 146 15.30 3.98 -10.09
C TYR A 146 15.03 2.61 -10.70
N THR A 147 14.90 1.60 -9.84
CA THR A 147 14.71 0.21 -10.27
C THR A 147 13.35 0.00 -10.92
N THR A 148 13.32 -0.18 -12.24
CA THR A 148 12.13 -0.57 -12.99
C THR A 148 12.44 -1.76 -13.88
N LEU A 149 11.54 -2.73 -13.95
CA LEU A 149 11.56 -3.88 -14.85
C LEU A 149 10.67 -3.56 -16.05
N ASN A 150 11.30 -3.22 -17.16
CA ASN A 150 10.59 -2.77 -18.36
C ASN A 150 10.59 -3.85 -19.43
N CYS A 151 9.40 -4.25 -19.90
CA CYS A 151 9.25 -5.21 -21.01
C CYS A 151 9.90 -4.73 -22.32
N VAL A 152 9.96 -3.41 -22.54
CA VAL A 152 10.40 -2.82 -23.82
C VAL A 152 11.89 -2.47 -23.84
N GLY A 153 12.55 -2.44 -22.71
CA GLY A 153 14.02 -2.27 -22.59
C GLY A 153 14.57 -0.89 -22.94
N ASN A 154 13.73 0.14 -23.15
CA ASN A 154 14.18 1.48 -23.56
C ASN A 154 14.46 2.45 -22.39
N ALA A 155 14.10 2.07 -21.18
CA ALA A 155 14.42 2.77 -19.93
C ALA A 155 14.33 1.79 -18.76
N GLY A 156 15.19 1.95 -17.75
CA GLY A 156 15.29 1.02 -16.64
C GLY A 156 15.95 -0.30 -17.05
N ILE A 157 15.62 -1.37 -16.33
CA ILE A 157 16.17 -2.71 -16.56
C ILE A 157 15.36 -3.41 -17.64
N ASP A 158 16.01 -3.85 -18.72
CA ASP A 158 15.37 -4.69 -19.73
C ASP A 158 14.99 -6.05 -19.11
N ALA A 159 13.70 -6.28 -19.05
CA ALA A 159 13.07 -7.48 -18.52
C ALA A 159 12.22 -8.20 -19.57
N GLY A 160 12.41 -7.90 -20.86
CA GLY A 160 11.56 -8.42 -21.95
C GLY A 160 11.37 -9.93 -21.93
N SER A 161 12.41 -10.69 -21.53
CA SER A 161 12.34 -12.16 -21.43
C SER A 161 11.42 -12.69 -20.31
N ALA A 162 11.03 -11.84 -19.34
CA ALA A 162 10.07 -12.22 -18.29
C ALA A 162 8.61 -12.12 -18.75
N PHE A 163 8.36 -11.53 -19.92
CA PHE A 163 7.02 -11.27 -20.41
C PHE A 163 6.66 -12.16 -21.60
N PHE A 164 5.38 -12.41 -21.75
CA PHE A 164 4.83 -13.15 -22.89
C PHE A 164 3.49 -12.54 -23.31
N ARG A 165 3.07 -12.86 -24.54
CA ARG A 165 1.76 -12.47 -25.03
C ARG A 165 0.84 -13.67 -25.06
N ASP A 166 -0.40 -13.47 -24.63
CA ASP A 166 -1.47 -14.43 -24.79
C ASP A 166 -1.92 -14.41 -26.27
N ASP A 167 -1.79 -15.53 -26.96
CA ASP A 167 -2.07 -15.64 -28.39
C ASP A 167 -3.54 -15.37 -28.72
N TYR A 168 -4.46 -15.86 -27.91
CA TYR A 168 -5.89 -15.61 -28.12
C TYR A 168 -6.18 -14.11 -28.03
N ARG A 169 -5.74 -13.45 -26.97
CA ARG A 169 -5.95 -12.01 -26.77
C ARG A 169 -5.24 -11.18 -27.84
N MET A 170 -4.05 -11.57 -28.24
CA MET A 170 -3.28 -10.87 -29.26
C MET A 170 -4.05 -10.80 -30.60
N HIS A 171 -4.69 -11.89 -30.99
CA HIS A 171 -5.38 -12.00 -32.27
C HIS A 171 -6.86 -11.55 -32.21
N ASN A 172 -7.54 -11.70 -31.08
CA ASN A 172 -8.98 -11.48 -30.98
C ASN A 172 -9.36 -10.20 -30.19
N VAL A 173 -8.48 -9.70 -29.32
CA VAL A 173 -8.74 -8.50 -28.50
C VAL A 173 -7.84 -7.33 -28.91
N GLY A 174 -6.58 -7.62 -29.19
CA GLY A 174 -5.58 -6.65 -29.61
C GLY A 174 -4.24 -6.81 -28.91
N LEU A 175 -3.17 -6.48 -29.64
CA LEU A 175 -1.79 -6.57 -29.16
C LEU A 175 -1.59 -5.88 -27.80
N GLU A 176 -2.23 -4.72 -27.61
CA GLU A 176 -2.11 -3.92 -26.39
C GLU A 176 -2.75 -4.55 -25.14
N HIS A 177 -3.57 -5.58 -25.32
CA HIS A 177 -4.34 -6.23 -24.26
C HIS A 177 -3.94 -7.70 -24.06
N SER A 178 -2.73 -8.07 -24.50
CA SER A 178 -2.27 -9.46 -24.51
C SER A 178 -0.98 -9.70 -23.74
N LEU A 179 -0.39 -8.69 -23.10
CA LEU A 179 0.91 -8.80 -22.44
C LEU A 179 0.76 -9.23 -20.98
N TYR A 180 1.44 -10.31 -20.62
CA TYR A 180 1.46 -10.91 -19.29
C TYR A 180 2.88 -11.18 -18.82
N THR A 181 3.00 -11.44 -17.53
CA THR A 181 4.18 -12.02 -16.87
C THR A 181 3.74 -13.06 -15.84
N THR A 182 4.69 -13.67 -15.16
CA THR A 182 4.47 -14.54 -14.00
C THR A 182 5.38 -14.12 -12.85
N GLY A 183 5.01 -14.44 -11.62
CA GLY A 183 5.89 -14.25 -10.46
C GLY A 183 7.24 -14.95 -10.66
N PRO A 184 7.29 -16.24 -11.01
CA PRO A 184 8.55 -16.93 -11.29
C PRO A 184 9.41 -16.27 -12.35
N ASN A 185 8.84 -15.76 -13.43
CA ASN A 185 9.61 -15.06 -14.48
C ASN A 185 10.24 -13.77 -13.96
N LEU A 186 9.50 -12.97 -13.19
CA LEU A 186 10.01 -11.74 -12.58
C LEU A 186 11.10 -12.05 -11.55
N LEU A 187 10.88 -13.04 -10.67
CA LEU A 187 11.88 -13.46 -9.68
C LEU A 187 13.16 -13.96 -10.35
N LYS A 188 13.03 -14.67 -11.48
CA LYS A 188 14.21 -15.09 -12.26
C LYS A 188 15.00 -13.89 -12.79
N ILE A 189 14.37 -12.87 -13.37
CA ILE A 189 15.04 -11.64 -13.82
C ILE A 189 15.72 -10.92 -12.67
N ILE A 190 15.06 -10.83 -11.51
CA ILE A 190 15.61 -10.21 -10.31
C ILE A 190 16.90 -10.92 -9.89
N SER A 191 16.89 -12.24 -9.87
CA SER A 191 18.06 -13.06 -9.56
C SER A 191 19.15 -12.94 -10.62
N ASP A 192 18.84 -13.14 -11.90
CA ASP A 192 19.78 -13.12 -13.00
C ASP A 192 20.53 -11.78 -13.14
N LYS A 193 19.86 -10.70 -12.82
CA LYS A 193 20.41 -9.33 -12.92
C LYS A 193 20.90 -8.77 -11.57
N ASN A 194 20.92 -9.58 -10.52
CA ASN A 194 21.37 -9.17 -9.18
C ASN A 194 20.65 -7.90 -8.66
N ILE A 195 19.34 -7.82 -8.85
CA ILE A 195 18.57 -6.63 -8.45
C ILE A 195 18.43 -6.59 -6.94
N ASN A 196 18.78 -5.45 -6.34
CA ASN A 196 18.60 -5.24 -4.91
C ASN A 196 17.12 -5.23 -4.53
N THR A 197 16.71 -6.20 -3.74
CA THR A 197 15.34 -6.32 -3.18
C THR A 197 15.21 -5.80 -1.75
N ALA A 198 16.30 -5.41 -1.10
CA ALA A 198 16.24 -4.72 0.18
C ALA A 198 15.83 -3.26 -0.01
N HIS A 199 15.15 -2.68 0.98
CA HIS A 199 14.83 -1.27 0.97
C HIS A 199 16.09 -0.40 0.76
N THR A 200 15.98 0.63 -0.07
CA THR A 200 17.06 1.55 -0.40
C THR A 200 17.03 2.83 0.44
N ARG A 201 15.94 3.04 1.19
CA ARG A 201 15.69 4.21 2.04
C ARG A 201 14.81 3.84 3.22
N ASN A 202 14.78 4.68 4.26
CA ASN A 202 13.97 4.45 5.47
C ASN A 202 12.72 5.34 5.55
N ASP A 203 12.66 6.39 4.73
CA ASP A 203 11.62 7.41 4.69
C ASP A 203 10.53 7.11 3.62
N TYR A 204 10.27 5.83 3.36
CA TYR A 204 9.18 5.39 2.50
C TYR A 204 7.84 5.35 3.26
N THR A 205 6.75 5.27 2.52
CA THR A 205 5.38 5.20 3.06
C THR A 205 5.20 3.98 3.96
N LYS A 206 4.72 4.23 5.17
CA LYS A 206 4.30 3.20 6.14
C LYS A 206 2.89 3.53 6.60
N PHE A 207 2.01 2.55 6.60
CA PHE A 207 0.68 2.72 7.14
C PHE A 207 0.68 2.50 8.65
N ASN A 208 -0.15 3.27 9.36
CA ASN A 208 -0.50 3.00 10.74
C ASN A 208 -1.77 2.15 10.73
N PHE A 209 -1.70 0.96 11.28
CA PHE A 209 -2.85 0.07 11.38
C PHE A 209 -3.46 0.13 12.77
N ALA A 210 -4.78 0.19 12.80
CA ALA A 210 -5.55 0.02 14.01
C ALA A 210 -5.42 -1.40 14.57
N LYS A 211 -5.83 -1.59 15.82
CA LYS A 211 -5.90 -2.93 16.42
C LYS A 211 -6.93 -3.80 15.70
N ASP A 212 -6.85 -5.13 15.95
CA ASP A 212 -7.79 -6.07 15.35
C ASP A 212 -9.24 -5.72 15.69
N GLY A 213 -10.07 -5.69 14.65
CA GLY A 213 -11.47 -5.29 14.76
C GLY A 213 -11.73 -3.78 14.80
N GLU A 214 -10.70 -2.97 14.93
CA GLU A 214 -10.78 -1.51 14.95
C GLU A 214 -10.52 -0.90 13.55
N GLY A 215 -10.47 0.45 13.47
CA GLY A 215 -10.15 1.19 12.24
C GLY A 215 -11.37 1.51 11.36
N THR A 216 -12.58 1.09 11.73
CA THR A 216 -13.81 1.68 11.17
C THR A 216 -13.94 3.09 11.72
N PRO A 217 -14.00 4.14 10.86
CA PRO A 217 -14.08 5.50 11.35
C PRO A 217 -15.43 5.80 12.01
N ASP A 218 -15.44 6.69 12.99
CA ASP A 218 -16.68 7.26 13.52
C ASP A 218 -17.16 8.38 12.59
N GLY A 219 -17.95 8.03 11.59
CA GLY A 219 -18.36 8.91 10.50
C GLY A 219 -19.70 8.54 9.90
N GLU A 220 -19.97 9.14 8.75
CA GLU A 220 -21.20 8.96 8.00
C GLU A 220 -21.24 7.60 7.26
N SER A 221 -22.45 7.20 6.81
CA SER A 221 -22.65 5.95 6.04
C SER A 221 -21.87 5.95 4.73
N ALA A 222 -21.27 4.80 4.39
CA ALA A 222 -20.56 4.56 3.13
C ALA A 222 -20.79 3.12 2.65
N VAL A 223 -22.05 2.69 2.58
CA VAL A 223 -22.41 1.34 2.11
C VAL A 223 -22.23 1.19 0.61
N ASN A 224 -22.50 2.26 -0.15
CA ASN A 224 -22.26 2.30 -1.58
C ASN A 224 -21.40 3.53 -1.89
N VAL A 225 -20.27 3.29 -2.54
CA VAL A 225 -19.33 4.34 -2.93
C VAL A 225 -19.09 4.26 -4.42
N LYS A 226 -19.18 5.40 -5.13
CA LYS A 226 -18.87 5.48 -6.55
C LYS A 226 -17.93 6.63 -6.82
N VAL A 227 -16.81 6.31 -7.46
CA VAL A 227 -15.76 7.23 -7.87
C VAL A 227 -15.81 7.39 -9.38
N THR A 228 -16.06 8.61 -9.85
CA THR A 228 -16.04 8.96 -11.26
C THR A 228 -14.69 9.53 -11.63
N PHE A 229 -13.93 8.83 -12.47
CA PHE A 229 -12.62 9.28 -12.97
C PHE A 229 -12.76 10.16 -14.21
N SER A 230 -13.73 9.85 -15.05
CA SER A 230 -14.00 10.56 -16.31
C SER A 230 -15.42 10.26 -16.82
N GLY A 231 -15.81 10.85 -17.95
CA GLY A 231 -17.05 10.44 -18.64
C GLY A 231 -17.03 9.00 -19.17
N TYR A 232 -15.84 8.38 -19.21
CA TYR A 232 -15.65 6.99 -19.67
C TYR A 232 -15.58 6.00 -18.51
N LYS A 233 -14.97 6.36 -17.37
CA LYS A 233 -14.60 5.41 -16.30
C LYS A 233 -15.15 5.80 -14.92
N ASN A 234 -15.82 4.86 -14.30
CA ASN A 234 -16.11 4.89 -12.87
C ASN A 234 -15.71 3.56 -12.22
N THR A 235 -15.45 3.62 -10.91
CA THR A 235 -15.21 2.48 -10.03
C THR A 235 -16.16 2.58 -8.86
N SER A 236 -16.82 1.48 -8.52
CA SER A 236 -17.79 1.42 -7.42
C SER A 236 -17.34 0.41 -6.38
N PHE A 237 -17.68 0.70 -5.13
CA PHE A 237 -17.39 -0.14 -3.98
C PHE A 237 -18.69 -0.38 -3.23
N LYS A 238 -19.01 -1.67 -3.00
CA LYS A 238 -20.22 -2.06 -2.29
C LYS A 238 -19.85 -2.82 -1.03
N TYR A 239 -20.25 -2.26 0.11
CA TYR A 239 -19.95 -2.84 1.42
C TYR A 239 -20.74 -4.13 1.66
N ASN A 240 -20.05 -5.13 2.18
CA ASN A 240 -20.61 -6.36 2.71
C ASN A 240 -20.35 -6.41 4.21
N SER A 241 -21.38 -6.33 5.02
CA SER A 241 -21.28 -6.33 6.49
C SER A 241 -20.76 -7.66 7.07
N ASP A 242 -21.06 -8.78 6.40
CA ASP A 242 -20.68 -10.10 6.91
C ASP A 242 -19.18 -10.36 6.72
N ALA A 243 -18.62 -9.90 5.57
CA ALA A 243 -17.19 -9.99 5.28
C ALA A 243 -16.41 -8.77 5.78
N ASN A 244 -17.12 -7.71 6.17
CA ASN A 244 -16.55 -6.43 6.61
C ASN A 244 -15.57 -5.81 5.60
N ASP A 245 -15.91 -5.90 4.30
CA ASP A 245 -15.11 -5.42 3.18
C ASP A 245 -15.98 -4.87 2.05
N TYR A 246 -15.34 -4.34 1.01
CA TYR A 246 -15.98 -3.81 -0.19
C TYR A 246 -15.64 -4.67 -1.40
N SER A 247 -16.65 -5.07 -2.19
CA SER A 247 -16.42 -5.53 -3.56
C SER A 247 -16.07 -4.34 -4.46
N VAL A 248 -15.22 -4.57 -5.45
CA VAL A 248 -14.79 -3.57 -6.43
C VAL A 248 -15.45 -3.86 -7.77
N ASP A 249 -16.15 -2.88 -8.30
CA ASP A 249 -16.80 -2.98 -9.61
C ASP A 249 -16.29 -1.89 -10.56
N PHE A 250 -16.02 -2.23 -11.83
CA PHE A 250 -15.71 -1.31 -12.91
C PHE A 250 -16.92 -1.18 -13.84
N TRP A 251 -17.43 0.03 -14.05
CA TRP A 251 -18.64 0.28 -14.86
C TRP A 251 -19.87 -0.55 -14.43
N ASN A 252 -20.03 -0.79 -13.13
CA ASN A 252 -21.04 -1.65 -12.48
C ASN A 252 -20.91 -3.15 -12.80
N GLU A 253 -19.76 -3.60 -13.32
CA GLU A 253 -19.41 -4.99 -13.51
C GLU A 253 -18.31 -5.40 -12.53
N PRO A 254 -18.36 -6.61 -11.94
CA PRO A 254 -17.34 -7.05 -10.99
C PRO A 254 -15.92 -6.98 -11.58
N TYR A 255 -14.99 -6.42 -10.82
CA TYR A 255 -13.57 -6.46 -11.17
C TYR A 255 -12.97 -7.80 -10.75
N ILE A 256 -12.90 -8.73 -11.70
CA ILE A 256 -12.58 -10.14 -11.46
C ILE A 256 -11.11 -10.44 -11.75
N ASP A 257 -10.54 -11.34 -10.94
CA ASP A 257 -9.32 -12.08 -11.29
C ASP A 257 -9.69 -13.37 -12.06
N GLU A 258 -9.25 -13.48 -13.32
CA GLU A 258 -9.57 -14.66 -14.14
C GLU A 258 -8.91 -15.95 -13.65
N THR A 259 -7.86 -15.87 -12.82
CA THR A 259 -7.13 -17.05 -12.35
C THR A 259 -7.92 -17.85 -11.30
N ASN A 260 -8.80 -17.19 -10.56
CA ASN A 260 -9.62 -17.82 -9.52
C ASN A 260 -11.12 -17.44 -9.61
N SER A 261 -11.50 -16.58 -10.57
CA SER A 261 -12.85 -16.07 -10.76
C SER A 261 -13.42 -15.27 -9.58
N GLU A 262 -12.54 -14.76 -8.70
CA GLU A 262 -12.93 -13.96 -7.56
C GLU A 262 -13.08 -12.47 -7.94
N ASN A 263 -14.10 -11.82 -7.38
CA ASN A 263 -14.18 -10.37 -7.40
C ASN A 263 -13.14 -9.77 -6.45
N ILE A 264 -12.46 -8.72 -6.87
CA ILE A 264 -11.53 -7.99 -6.02
C ILE A 264 -12.30 -7.40 -4.85
N ARG A 265 -11.76 -7.58 -3.65
CA ARG A 265 -12.32 -7.12 -2.39
C ARG A 265 -11.26 -6.37 -1.60
N VAL A 266 -11.68 -5.31 -0.92
CA VAL A 266 -10.79 -4.45 -0.12
C VAL A 266 -11.46 -4.02 1.17
N ARG A 267 -10.68 -3.88 2.22
CA ARG A 267 -11.16 -3.42 3.52
C ARG A 267 -11.30 -1.90 3.57
N ASN A 268 -10.36 -1.20 2.96
CA ASN A 268 -10.25 0.25 2.99
C ASN A 268 -10.35 0.84 1.59
N VAL A 269 -11.09 1.93 1.46
CA VAL A 269 -11.10 2.76 0.26
C VAL A 269 -10.66 4.18 0.64
N ILE A 270 -9.69 4.70 -0.11
CA ILE A 270 -9.19 6.07 0.08
C ILE A 270 -9.48 6.83 -1.21
N ILE A 271 -10.15 7.97 -1.13
CA ILE A 271 -10.46 8.80 -2.29
C ILE A 271 -9.73 10.13 -2.16
N LEU A 272 -8.92 10.45 -3.16
CA LEU A 272 -8.07 11.64 -3.21
C LEU A 272 -8.47 12.51 -4.42
N PRO A 273 -9.40 13.47 -4.25
CA PRO A 273 -9.70 14.44 -5.30
C PRO A 273 -8.52 15.40 -5.49
N VAL A 274 -8.03 15.54 -6.73
CA VAL A 274 -6.88 16.39 -7.06
C VAL A 274 -7.07 17.09 -8.40
N PRO A 275 -6.46 18.27 -8.61
CA PRO A 275 -6.35 18.87 -9.93
C PRO A 275 -5.60 17.92 -10.85
N ASN A 276 -6.18 17.64 -12.00
CA ASN A 276 -5.47 16.96 -13.09
C ASN A 276 -5.88 17.53 -14.45
N TRP A 277 -4.96 17.55 -15.38
CA TRP A 277 -5.10 18.16 -16.71
C TRP A 277 -4.28 17.40 -17.74
N THR A 278 -4.30 17.86 -18.98
CA THR A 278 -3.47 17.29 -20.05
C THR A 278 -2.52 18.32 -20.62
N GLU A 279 -1.30 17.87 -20.94
CA GLU A 279 -0.27 18.66 -21.64
C GLU A 279 0.25 17.89 -22.86
N LYS A 280 0.92 18.61 -23.77
CA LYS A 280 1.62 17.95 -24.88
C LYS A 280 3.07 17.68 -24.50
N ASP A 281 3.51 16.46 -24.77
CA ASP A 281 4.91 16.09 -24.64
C ASP A 281 5.78 16.70 -25.78
N SER A 282 7.09 16.44 -25.75
CA SER A 282 8.04 16.93 -26.75
C SER A 282 7.76 16.44 -28.19
N GLN A 283 6.92 15.42 -28.34
CA GLN A 283 6.48 14.85 -29.61
C GLN A 283 5.09 15.35 -30.02
N GLY A 284 4.50 16.25 -29.24
CA GLY A 284 3.17 16.83 -29.47
C GLY A 284 2.02 15.91 -29.05
N THR A 285 2.30 14.78 -28.37
CA THR A 285 1.30 13.85 -27.88
C THR A 285 0.72 14.33 -26.57
N VAL A 286 -0.61 14.27 -26.42
CA VAL A 286 -1.31 14.65 -25.18
C VAL A 286 -1.01 13.64 -24.09
N ARG A 287 -0.61 14.14 -22.91
CA ARG A 287 -0.31 13.35 -21.72
C ARG A 287 -1.07 13.86 -20.50
N GLN A 288 -1.44 12.94 -19.62
CA GLN A 288 -2.11 13.26 -18.36
C GLN A 288 -1.09 13.80 -17.34
N LYS A 289 -1.49 14.82 -16.60
CA LYS A 289 -0.72 15.44 -15.51
C LYS A 289 -1.58 15.58 -14.25
N TYR A 290 -0.93 15.69 -13.11
CA TYR A 290 -1.56 15.77 -11.80
C TYR A 290 -0.88 16.82 -10.92
N ASN A 291 -1.64 17.44 -10.00
CA ASN A 291 -1.10 18.05 -8.79
C ASN A 291 -1.43 17.12 -7.62
N MET A 292 -0.46 16.36 -7.14
CA MET A 292 -0.64 15.39 -6.07
C MET A 292 0.27 15.65 -4.86
N ALA A 293 0.62 16.93 -4.64
CA ALA A 293 1.46 17.32 -3.50
C ALA A 293 0.78 17.01 -2.15
N GLY A 294 -0.52 17.19 -2.08
CA GLY A 294 -1.34 16.95 -0.90
C GLY A 294 -2.72 17.58 -1.03
N GLY A 295 -3.55 17.37 -0.03
CA GLY A 295 -4.91 17.90 -0.02
C GLY A 295 -5.80 17.25 1.02
N THR A 296 -7.12 17.36 0.80
CA THR A 296 -8.12 16.64 1.58
C THR A 296 -8.65 15.46 0.78
N GLY A 297 -9.10 14.42 1.49
CA GLY A 297 -9.65 13.22 0.89
C GLY A 297 -10.68 12.57 1.80
N TYR A 298 -10.96 11.31 1.49
CA TYR A 298 -11.90 10.49 2.25
C TYR A 298 -11.22 9.18 2.63
N TYR A 299 -11.36 8.77 3.86
CA TYR A 299 -11.06 7.42 4.35
C TYR A 299 -12.36 6.69 4.62
N ILE A 300 -12.52 5.52 4.04
CA ILE A 300 -13.74 4.71 4.04
C ILE A 300 -13.38 3.31 4.50
N SER A 301 -14.06 2.80 5.52
CA SER A 301 -13.88 1.45 6.04
C SER A 301 -15.09 1.03 6.87
N GLY A 302 -15.46 -0.25 6.86
CA GLY A 302 -16.54 -0.78 7.70
C GLY A 302 -17.91 -0.15 7.46
N GLY A 303 -18.23 0.26 6.23
CA GLY A 303 -19.51 0.89 5.89
C GLY A 303 -19.62 2.36 6.31
N LYS A 304 -18.50 3.00 6.69
CA LYS A 304 -18.47 4.40 7.15
C LYS A 304 -17.32 5.18 6.53
N TYR A 305 -17.40 6.52 6.52
CA TYR A 305 -16.33 7.39 6.06
C TYR A 305 -16.11 8.61 6.93
N ILE A 306 -14.88 9.16 6.85
CA ILE A 306 -14.50 10.48 7.38
C ILE A 306 -13.69 11.24 6.32
N ARG A 307 -13.59 12.57 6.52
CA ARG A 307 -12.63 13.40 5.80
C ARG A 307 -11.23 13.24 6.42
N ILE A 308 -10.21 13.30 5.58
CA ILE A 308 -8.80 13.22 5.97
C ILE A 308 -7.98 14.31 5.28
N ASN A 309 -6.81 14.62 5.84
CA ASN A 309 -5.74 15.32 5.14
C ASN A 309 -4.70 14.31 4.68
N TRP A 310 -4.00 14.63 3.59
CA TRP A 310 -2.91 13.81 3.09
C TRP A 310 -1.83 14.65 2.43
N THR A 311 -0.61 14.13 2.38
CA THR A 311 0.54 14.70 1.66
C THR A 311 1.31 13.60 0.95
N LYS A 312 1.92 13.94 -0.20
CA LYS A 312 2.74 13.04 -0.99
C LYS A 312 3.98 13.74 -1.57
N GLY A 313 3.95 15.06 -1.67
CA GLY A 313 4.93 15.86 -2.39
C GLY A 313 4.64 16.00 -3.89
N ASP A 314 5.11 17.08 -4.46
CA ASP A 314 4.94 17.38 -5.88
C ASP A 314 5.90 16.54 -6.73
N TYR A 315 5.36 15.67 -7.60
CA TYR A 315 6.18 14.85 -8.49
C TYR A 315 6.82 15.66 -9.65
N ASN A 316 6.41 16.91 -9.85
CA ASN A 316 7.08 17.83 -10.78
C ASN A 316 8.33 18.45 -10.18
N ASP A 317 8.52 18.39 -8.87
CA ASP A 317 9.73 18.77 -8.14
C ASP A 317 10.60 17.53 -7.87
N ASP A 318 11.79 17.48 -8.47
CA ASP A 318 12.69 16.32 -8.33
C ASP A 318 13.08 16.04 -6.88
N SER A 319 13.11 17.06 -6.01
CA SER A 319 13.40 16.88 -4.57
C SER A 319 12.26 16.23 -3.78
N GLN A 320 11.03 16.27 -4.30
CA GLN A 320 9.83 15.70 -3.67
C GLN A 320 9.31 14.47 -4.40
N TYR A 321 9.91 14.16 -5.54
CA TYR A 321 9.53 13.01 -6.36
C TYR A 321 9.72 11.70 -5.59
N GLY A 322 8.67 11.00 -5.27
CA GLY A 322 8.76 9.79 -4.48
C GLY A 322 8.77 10.00 -2.97
N ASN A 323 8.38 11.18 -2.48
CA ASN A 323 8.11 11.36 -1.06
C ASN A 323 7.08 10.36 -0.56
N ALA A 324 7.14 10.03 0.73
CA ALA A 324 6.19 9.16 1.38
C ALA A 324 4.76 9.75 1.33
N PHE A 325 3.78 8.87 1.18
CA PHE A 325 2.37 9.22 1.34
C PHE A 325 2.02 9.18 2.82
N VAL A 326 1.51 10.28 3.33
CA VAL A 326 1.15 10.45 4.74
C VAL A 326 -0.31 10.87 4.84
N MET A 327 -1.05 10.25 5.75
CA MET A 327 -2.45 10.57 6.03
C MET A 327 -2.63 11.00 7.49
N THR A 328 -3.46 12.01 7.69
CA THR A 328 -3.87 12.45 9.03
C THR A 328 -5.39 12.69 9.07
N THR A 329 -5.94 12.59 10.25
CA THR A 329 -7.29 13.07 10.53
C THR A 329 -7.36 14.60 10.32
N MET A 330 -8.57 15.16 10.27
CA MET A 330 -8.75 16.62 10.07
C MET A 330 -8.18 17.46 11.23
N ASP A 331 -7.99 16.88 12.42
CA ASP A 331 -7.33 17.51 13.57
C ASP A 331 -5.80 17.27 13.61
N GLY A 332 -5.24 16.67 12.54
CA GLY A 332 -3.80 16.53 12.33
C GLY A 332 -3.12 15.32 13.00
N LYS A 333 -3.89 14.41 13.60
CA LYS A 333 -3.33 13.16 14.16
C LYS A 333 -3.04 12.16 13.04
N PRO A 334 -2.00 11.32 13.17
CA PRO A 334 -1.80 10.21 12.24
C PRO A 334 -3.08 9.38 12.08
N LEU A 335 -3.44 9.07 10.83
CA LEU A 335 -4.60 8.23 10.55
C LEU A 335 -4.23 6.76 10.80
N GLU A 336 -5.02 6.08 11.62
CA GLU A 336 -4.98 4.62 11.75
C GLU A 336 -6.04 4.01 10.83
N ILE A 337 -5.60 3.12 9.93
CA ILE A 337 -6.48 2.42 8.99
C ILE A 337 -6.79 1.01 9.46
N ALA A 338 -7.93 0.47 9.09
CA ALA A 338 -8.28 -0.91 9.42
C ALA A 338 -7.35 -1.90 8.71
N LYS A 339 -7.06 -3.03 9.36
CA LYS A 339 -6.30 -4.12 8.76
C LYS A 339 -7.07 -4.73 7.59
N GLY A 340 -6.36 -5.01 6.51
CA GLY A 340 -6.86 -5.53 5.24
C GLY A 340 -6.43 -4.70 4.04
N LYS A 341 -6.72 -5.18 2.83
CA LYS A 341 -6.33 -4.54 1.58
C LYS A 341 -6.90 -3.14 1.44
N THR A 342 -6.13 -2.25 0.80
CA THR A 342 -6.51 -0.85 0.56
C THR A 342 -6.59 -0.54 -0.94
N TYR A 343 -7.64 0.19 -1.34
CA TYR A 343 -7.79 0.72 -2.69
C TYR A 343 -7.78 2.25 -2.66
N ILE A 344 -6.81 2.86 -3.33
CA ILE A 344 -6.67 4.32 -3.42
C ILE A 344 -7.17 4.78 -4.79
N CYS A 345 -8.14 5.68 -4.81
CA CYS A 345 -8.66 6.34 -5.99
C CYS A 345 -8.16 7.78 -6.05
N MET A 346 -7.24 8.10 -6.96
CA MET A 346 -6.86 9.50 -7.22
C MET A 346 -7.64 10.02 -8.42
N MET A 347 -8.65 10.83 -8.15
CA MET A 347 -9.63 11.28 -9.12
C MET A 347 -9.51 12.79 -9.41
N ASN A 348 -10.10 13.26 -10.52
CA ASN A 348 -10.17 14.69 -10.79
C ASN A 348 -11.14 15.37 -9.82
N GLU A 349 -10.70 16.44 -9.16
CA GLU A 349 -11.47 17.21 -8.17
C GLU A 349 -12.77 17.85 -8.71
N LYS A 350 -12.90 17.96 -10.05
CA LYS A 350 -14.15 18.44 -10.67
C LYS A 350 -15.33 17.46 -10.48
N TYR A 351 -15.04 16.20 -10.18
CA TYR A 351 -16.07 15.22 -9.84
C TYR A 351 -16.18 15.10 -8.33
N VAL A 352 -17.39 14.86 -7.85
CA VAL A 352 -17.69 14.60 -6.43
C VAL A 352 -17.94 13.09 -6.30
N PRO A 353 -17.28 12.38 -5.37
CA PRO A 353 -17.59 10.98 -5.13
C PRO A 353 -19.02 10.85 -4.57
N GLU A 354 -19.74 9.85 -5.06
CA GLU A 354 -21.07 9.49 -4.52
C GLU A 354 -20.84 8.51 -3.35
N ILE A 355 -21.18 8.90 -2.12
CA ILE A 355 -21.00 8.08 -0.91
C ILE A 355 -22.36 8.05 -0.19
N ASN A 356 -22.92 6.82 0.04
CA ASN A 356 -24.24 6.62 0.62
C ASN A 356 -24.25 5.48 1.64
#